data_f288db4910be83b7468d6614fdbabda4
#
_entry.id   f288db4910be83b7468d6614fdbabda4
#
_cell.length_a   1.000
_cell.length_b   1.000
_cell.length_c   1.000
_cell.angle_alpha   90.00
_cell.angle_beta   90.00
_cell.angle_gamma   90.00
#
_symmetry.space_group_name_H-M   'P 1'
#
loop_
_entity.id
_entity.type
_entity.pdbx_description
1 polymer ?
#
loop_
_entity_poly.entity_id
_entity_poly.type
_entity_poly.pdbx_seq_one_letter_code
_entity_poly.pdbx_strand_id
1 'polypeptide(L)'
;MRRIRLKTLRRAVLLMLCALLTAIVFRWFSLERWRWNLLHTDEAPALEERPEKPAKATPAPTPTRPPVIGGRIDTARLYSGITVNATVEPTPGGAASDERADPQSYVLDLKLRARVPTPNKTIEELAKVSPELPKLLPGLAAMLTPESVSPFFAELYETKLKMLRTNLTRLDQLLSRHNFYDCQTMLQLKHPDTKRRAVLIQAEMDVDADGSDGDRLPAGSGVSPNFKPVTSYRWPKKSQLPNPYLGATEERLKRYENEMELKTTSAERKRDLKVGIASAKDEIHALKKWSFLIGTTDPFIVIPGGFARAEGGKVGDYAVVIHGEAIYPAIVGDVGPADKAGEASLRIAKEINSVATPLSRPVSDLKVTYLIFPGTADPSFGPPDLDKIRTRCEELLKEIGGSGVPLHQWQNIIPPLPTPTPTPTPTPTPSPTPGASPDGSPGASPSATFAYPIPSPGLTPAPDLSPTAAPSLIPTTSPLVKPSPAR
;
A
#
# COMPACT_ATOMS: atom_id res chain seq x y z
N MET A 1 17.22 -60.49 -1.86
CA MET A 1 18.32 -59.57 -2.15
C MET A 1 18.05 -58.55 -3.29
N ARG A 2 17.29 -58.84 -4.37
CA ARG A 2 17.02 -57.87 -5.46
C ARG A 2 16.20 -56.61 -5.07
N ARG A 3 15.24 -56.68 -4.12
CA ARG A 3 14.40 -55.56 -3.72
C ARG A 3 15.15 -54.47 -2.89
N ILE A 4 16.21 -54.82 -2.19
CA ILE A 4 17.01 -53.88 -1.39
C ILE A 4 17.90 -53.03 -2.29
N ARG A 5 18.46 -53.58 -3.35
CA ARG A 5 19.28 -52.86 -4.34
C ARG A 5 18.47 -51.79 -5.14
N LEU A 6 17.19 -52.06 -5.38
CA LEU A 6 16.34 -51.11 -6.09
C LEU A 6 15.98 -49.88 -5.28
N LYS A 7 15.78 -50.03 -3.96
CA LYS A 7 15.50 -48.89 -3.05
C LYS A 7 16.73 -48.01 -2.86
N THR A 8 17.94 -48.63 -2.76
CA THR A 8 19.20 -47.86 -2.68
C THR A 8 19.52 -47.12 -3.94
N LEU A 9 19.27 -47.72 -5.10
CA LEU A 9 19.44 -47.06 -6.43
C LEU A 9 18.49 -45.87 -6.58
N ARG A 10 17.20 -46.00 -6.21
CA ARG A 10 16.24 -44.91 -6.25
C ARG A 10 16.62 -43.76 -5.32
N ARG A 11 17.15 -44.02 -4.14
CA ARG A 11 17.65 -42.99 -3.22
C ARG A 11 18.89 -42.29 -3.79
N ALA A 12 19.81 -43.01 -4.38
CA ALA A 12 20.99 -42.44 -5.02
C ALA A 12 20.61 -41.54 -6.22
N VAL A 13 19.67 -41.94 -7.06
CA VAL A 13 19.17 -41.12 -8.18
C VAL A 13 18.45 -39.89 -7.68
N LEU A 14 17.64 -39.98 -6.62
CA LEU A 14 16.95 -38.83 -6.04
C LEU A 14 17.94 -37.83 -5.46
N LEU A 15 18.98 -38.27 -4.74
CA LEU A 15 20.02 -37.40 -4.22
C LEU A 15 20.83 -36.74 -5.33
N MET A 16 21.11 -37.44 -6.41
CA MET A 16 21.80 -36.87 -7.57
C MET A 16 20.95 -35.82 -8.28
N LEU A 17 19.63 -36.04 -8.41
CA LEU A 17 18.68 -35.06 -8.95
C LEU A 17 18.57 -33.82 -8.05
N CYS A 18 18.53 -33.97 -6.74
CA CYS A 18 18.52 -32.86 -5.80
C CYS A 18 19.82 -32.05 -5.87
N ALA A 19 20.97 -32.71 -5.96
CA ALA A 19 22.27 -32.04 -6.11
C ALA A 19 22.37 -31.28 -7.45
N LEU A 20 21.84 -31.85 -8.54
CA LEU A 20 21.79 -31.21 -9.85
C LEU A 20 20.87 -29.96 -9.84
N LEU A 21 19.71 -30.06 -9.23
CA LEU A 21 18.78 -28.94 -9.07
C LEU A 21 19.40 -27.82 -8.21
N THR A 22 20.09 -28.18 -7.12
CA THR A 22 20.79 -27.19 -6.28
C THR A 22 21.90 -26.49 -7.05
N ALA A 23 22.65 -27.24 -7.86
CA ALA A 23 23.71 -26.68 -8.69
C ALA A 23 23.15 -25.74 -9.81
N ILE A 24 22.01 -26.09 -10.40
CA ILE A 24 21.31 -25.24 -11.39
C ILE A 24 20.82 -23.95 -10.77
N VAL A 25 20.18 -24.04 -9.59
CA VAL A 25 19.70 -22.86 -8.84
C VAL A 25 20.87 -21.98 -8.42
N PHE A 26 21.98 -22.56 -7.93
CA PHE A 26 23.18 -21.81 -7.54
C PHE A 26 23.84 -21.13 -8.74
N ARG A 27 23.89 -21.80 -9.88
CA ARG A 27 24.44 -21.24 -11.13
C ARG A 27 23.54 -20.13 -11.68
N TRP A 28 22.21 -20.27 -11.56
CA TRP A 28 21.26 -19.24 -11.95
C TRP A 28 21.40 -17.98 -11.07
N PHE A 29 21.49 -18.14 -9.74
CA PHE A 29 21.76 -17.05 -8.80
C PHE A 29 23.13 -16.39 -9.04
N SER A 30 24.16 -17.16 -9.38
CA SER A 30 25.48 -16.65 -9.68
C SER A 30 25.53 -15.86 -11.00
N LEU A 31 24.78 -16.31 -12.02
CA LEU A 31 24.64 -15.61 -13.31
C LEU A 31 23.81 -14.31 -13.17
N GLU A 32 22.76 -14.31 -12.34
CA GLU A 32 21.99 -13.10 -12.02
C GLU A 32 22.85 -12.09 -11.27
N ARG A 33 23.62 -12.55 -10.29
CA ARG A 33 24.55 -11.71 -9.53
C ARG A 33 25.70 -11.16 -10.40
N TRP A 34 26.16 -11.94 -11.40
CA TRP A 34 27.18 -11.54 -12.37
C TRP A 34 26.62 -10.52 -13.38
N ARG A 35 25.41 -10.73 -13.88
CA ARG A 35 24.69 -9.74 -14.71
C ARG A 35 24.43 -8.45 -13.95
N TRP A 36 24.11 -8.53 -12.65
CA TRP A 36 23.90 -7.36 -11.81
C TRP A 36 25.19 -6.56 -11.61
N ASN A 37 26.31 -7.24 -11.38
CA ASN A 37 27.64 -6.61 -11.26
C ASN A 37 28.15 -6.02 -12.57
N LEU A 38 27.87 -6.66 -13.73
CA LEU A 38 28.27 -6.15 -15.04
C LEU A 38 27.48 -4.90 -15.48
N LEU A 39 26.28 -4.72 -14.96
CA LEU A 39 25.45 -3.54 -15.22
C LEU A 39 25.72 -2.37 -14.23
N HIS A 40 26.57 -2.57 -13.22
CA HIS A 40 26.79 -1.60 -12.14
C HIS A 40 28.28 -1.33 -11.85
N THR A 41 29.19 -1.74 -12.72
CA THR A 41 30.60 -1.33 -12.67
C THR A 41 30.86 -0.19 -13.64
N ASP A 42 30.27 0.97 -13.36
CA ASP A 42 30.80 2.25 -13.78
C ASP A 42 31.22 3.02 -12.52
N GLU A 43 32.32 2.59 -11.90
CA GLU A 43 33.14 3.49 -11.10
C GLU A 43 33.82 4.47 -12.07
N ALA A 44 33.29 5.68 -12.12
CA ALA A 44 33.98 6.78 -12.77
C ALA A 44 35.34 6.99 -12.04
N PRO A 45 36.46 7.08 -12.77
CA PRO A 45 37.76 7.33 -12.15
C PRO A 45 37.74 8.68 -11.43
N ALA A 46 38.23 8.69 -10.19
CA ALA A 46 38.42 9.89 -9.41
C ALA A 46 39.32 10.85 -10.21
N LEU A 47 38.82 12.02 -10.55
CA LEU A 47 39.58 13.12 -11.10
C LEU A 47 40.52 13.61 -10.00
N GLU A 48 41.83 13.31 -10.14
CA GLU A 48 42.89 13.94 -9.37
C GLU A 48 42.86 15.45 -9.63
N GLU A 49 42.62 16.23 -8.58
CA GLU A 49 42.78 17.68 -8.60
C GLU A 49 44.25 18.03 -8.81
N ARG A 50 44.56 18.54 -9.98
CA ARG A 50 45.84 19.14 -10.31
C ARG A 50 45.88 20.53 -9.69
N PRO A 51 46.92 20.92 -8.90
CA PRO A 51 47.00 22.26 -8.32
C PRO A 51 47.24 23.31 -9.41
N GLU A 52 46.31 24.22 -9.60
CA GLU A 52 46.43 25.38 -10.47
C GLU A 52 47.39 26.43 -9.87
N LYS A 53 48.37 26.83 -10.65
CA LYS A 53 49.20 28.02 -10.38
C LYS A 53 48.37 29.30 -10.60
N PRO A 54 48.48 30.32 -9.76
CA PRO A 54 47.71 31.55 -9.93
C PRO A 54 48.19 32.36 -11.13
N ALA A 55 47.38 32.49 -12.16
CA ALA A 55 47.57 33.43 -13.25
C ALA A 55 46.97 34.80 -12.87
N LYS A 56 47.75 35.85 -13.08
CA LYS A 56 47.36 37.25 -12.92
C LYS A 56 46.15 37.57 -13.81
N ALA A 57 45.04 37.95 -13.22
CA ALA A 57 43.82 38.34 -13.92
C ALA A 57 43.97 39.76 -14.53
N THR A 58 43.81 39.84 -15.84
CA THR A 58 43.45 41.04 -16.55
C THR A 58 41.92 41.20 -16.46
N PRO A 59 41.36 42.36 -16.10
CA PRO A 59 39.90 42.50 -16.03
C PRO A 59 39.31 42.40 -17.45
N ALA A 60 38.62 41.31 -17.71
CA ALA A 60 37.78 41.16 -18.91
C ALA A 60 36.54 42.05 -18.77
N PRO A 61 35.99 42.59 -19.88
CA PRO A 61 34.74 43.33 -19.85
C PRO A 61 33.66 42.43 -19.28
N THR A 62 32.90 42.96 -18.28
CA THR A 62 31.80 42.27 -17.64
C THR A 62 30.81 41.85 -18.73
N PRO A 63 30.60 40.56 -18.99
CA PRO A 63 29.58 40.14 -19.95
C PRO A 63 28.23 40.58 -19.42
N THR A 64 27.48 41.30 -20.26
CA THR A 64 26.08 41.65 -19.98
C THR A 64 25.32 40.33 -19.87
N ARG A 65 24.99 39.96 -18.67
CA ARG A 65 24.28 38.68 -18.37
C ARG A 65 22.93 38.71 -19.09
N PRO A 66 22.63 37.72 -19.96
CA PRO A 66 21.30 37.67 -20.60
C PRO A 66 20.20 37.61 -19.52
N PRO A 67 18.98 38.11 -19.83
CA PRO A 67 17.91 38.11 -18.86
C PRO A 67 17.64 36.70 -18.38
N VAL A 68 17.76 36.49 -17.08
CA VAL A 68 17.46 35.22 -16.42
C VAL A 68 15.94 35.11 -16.31
N ILE A 69 15.35 34.13 -17.00
CA ILE A 69 13.93 33.78 -16.83
C ILE A 69 13.87 32.80 -15.65
N GLY A 70 13.64 33.35 -14.47
CA GLY A 70 13.45 32.57 -13.25
C GLY A 70 11.95 32.28 -13.03
N GLY A 71 11.64 31.05 -12.66
CA GLY A 71 10.28 30.66 -12.31
C GLY A 71 10.27 29.66 -11.14
N ARG A 72 9.21 29.71 -10.36
CA ARG A 72 8.94 28.69 -9.34
C ARG A 72 8.01 27.65 -9.96
N ILE A 73 8.49 26.42 -10.05
CA ILE A 73 7.67 25.30 -10.47
C ILE A 73 7.05 24.69 -9.22
N ASP A 74 5.73 24.77 -9.12
CA ASP A 74 4.99 24.06 -8.06
C ASP A 74 4.86 22.59 -8.46
N THR A 75 5.66 21.77 -7.80
CA THR A 75 5.67 20.32 -7.99
C THR A 75 4.79 19.60 -6.97
N ALA A 76 3.98 20.33 -6.19
CA ALA A 76 3.12 19.73 -5.15
C ALA A 76 2.18 18.65 -5.70
N ARG A 77 1.75 18.78 -6.95
CA ARG A 77 0.93 17.76 -7.66
C ARG A 77 1.74 16.54 -8.07
N LEU A 78 3.04 16.70 -8.34
CA LEU A 78 3.91 15.62 -8.84
C LEU A 78 4.71 14.97 -7.70
N TYR A 79 5.10 15.75 -6.68
CA TYR A 79 6.10 15.31 -5.70
C TYR A 79 5.71 15.58 -4.24
N SER A 80 4.44 15.72 -3.92
CA SER A 80 3.94 15.80 -2.53
C SER A 80 4.77 16.73 -1.63
N GLY A 81 4.75 18.03 -1.94
CA GLY A 81 5.40 19.06 -1.13
C GLY A 81 6.86 19.36 -1.47
N ILE A 82 7.37 18.85 -2.58
CA ILE A 82 8.64 19.32 -3.15
C ILE A 82 8.37 20.56 -3.99
N THR A 83 9.11 21.63 -3.72
CA THR A 83 9.14 22.82 -4.56
C THR A 83 10.48 22.90 -5.27
N VAL A 84 10.48 22.95 -6.59
CA VAL A 84 11.66 23.14 -7.39
C VAL A 84 11.73 24.59 -7.84
N ASN A 85 12.79 25.30 -7.48
CA ASN A 85 13.13 26.59 -8.05
C ASN A 85 14.05 26.35 -9.24
N ALA A 86 13.56 26.64 -10.44
CA ALA A 86 14.31 26.48 -11.67
C ALA A 86 14.61 27.84 -12.26
N THR A 87 15.83 28.04 -12.73
CA THR A 87 16.24 29.19 -13.52
C THR A 87 16.66 28.66 -14.89
N VAL A 88 16.07 29.21 -15.94
CA VAL A 88 16.43 28.86 -17.32
C VAL A 88 17.35 29.95 -17.84
N GLU A 89 18.60 29.59 -18.17
CA GLU A 89 19.58 30.49 -18.77
C GLU A 89 19.69 30.13 -20.26
N PRO A 90 19.00 30.87 -21.18
CA PRO A 90 19.10 30.59 -22.57
C PRO A 90 20.47 31.03 -23.10
N THR A 91 21.18 30.10 -23.71
CA THR A 91 22.44 30.34 -24.40
C THR A 91 22.19 30.26 -25.91
N PRO A 92 22.77 31.16 -26.76
CA PRO A 92 22.68 31.00 -28.20
C PRO A 92 23.29 29.65 -28.62
N GLY A 93 22.56 28.89 -29.40
CA GLY A 93 22.99 27.59 -29.92
C GLY A 93 23.11 27.58 -31.44
N GLY A 94 23.26 26.39 -32.00
CA GLY A 94 23.39 26.14 -33.42
C GLY A 94 22.04 25.79 -34.12
N ALA A 95 22.13 24.96 -35.15
CA ALA A 95 20.96 24.44 -35.81
C ALA A 95 20.20 23.45 -34.91
N ALA A 96 18.87 23.42 -34.98
CA ALA A 96 18.06 22.55 -34.13
C ALA A 96 18.40 21.05 -34.26
N SER A 97 18.94 20.62 -35.41
CA SER A 97 19.45 19.26 -35.61
C SER A 97 20.70 18.97 -34.80
N ASP A 98 21.59 19.96 -34.67
CA ASP A 98 22.86 19.85 -33.96
C ASP A 98 22.63 19.90 -32.47
N GLU A 99 21.77 20.83 -32.00
CA GLU A 99 21.35 20.90 -30.60
C GLU A 99 20.64 19.63 -30.13
N ARG A 100 19.85 19.00 -31.01
CA ARG A 100 19.21 17.71 -30.68
C ARG A 100 20.19 16.56 -30.57
N ALA A 101 21.29 16.61 -31.29
CA ALA A 101 22.33 15.58 -31.29
C ALA A 101 23.35 15.77 -30.15
N ASP A 102 23.49 17.00 -29.65
CA ASP A 102 24.43 17.32 -28.56
C ASP A 102 23.81 17.07 -27.19
N PRO A 103 24.32 16.11 -26.40
CA PRO A 103 23.84 15.85 -25.03
C PRO A 103 23.98 17.04 -24.08
N GLN A 104 24.84 18.01 -24.39
CA GLN A 104 25.13 19.17 -23.54
C GLN A 104 24.22 20.36 -23.85
N SER A 105 23.46 20.33 -24.93
CA SER A 105 22.57 21.44 -25.32
C SER A 105 21.33 21.56 -24.41
N TYR A 106 20.99 20.49 -23.70
CA TYR A 106 19.88 20.46 -22.75
C TYR A 106 20.27 19.69 -21.47
N VAL A 107 20.75 20.41 -20.48
CA VAL A 107 21.27 19.83 -19.21
C VAL A 107 20.40 20.30 -18.04
N LEU A 108 20.00 19.37 -17.20
CA LEU A 108 19.36 19.64 -15.91
C LEU A 108 20.28 19.18 -14.78
N ASP A 109 20.86 20.15 -14.06
CA ASP A 109 21.62 19.87 -12.85
C ASP A 109 20.68 19.78 -11.63
N LEU A 110 20.60 18.61 -11.01
CA LEU A 110 19.78 18.38 -9.85
C LEU A 110 20.62 17.91 -8.66
N LYS A 111 20.66 18.70 -7.57
CA LYS A 111 21.31 18.34 -6.32
C LYS A 111 20.28 18.11 -5.23
N LEU A 112 20.10 16.86 -4.84
CA LEU A 112 19.23 16.47 -3.72
C LEU A 112 20.05 16.21 -2.46
N ARG A 113 19.64 16.82 -1.34
CA ARG A 113 20.22 16.55 -0.02
C ARG A 113 19.13 15.98 0.90
N ALA A 114 19.30 14.74 1.32
CA ALA A 114 18.49 14.11 2.35
C ALA A 114 19.36 13.77 3.57
N ARG A 115 18.80 13.90 4.78
CA ARG A 115 19.48 13.52 6.04
C ARG A 115 18.70 12.39 6.68
N VAL A 116 19.37 11.31 7.07
CA VAL A 116 18.77 10.24 7.84
C VAL A 116 18.46 10.80 9.24
N PRO A 117 17.25 10.65 9.76
CA PRO A 117 16.90 11.13 11.10
C PRO A 117 17.64 10.33 12.18
N THR A 118 17.93 10.99 13.31
CA THR A 118 18.42 10.29 14.50
C THR A 118 17.25 9.64 15.21
N PRO A 119 17.29 8.31 15.47
CA PRO A 119 16.19 7.63 16.13
C PRO A 119 16.08 8.05 17.60
N ASN A 120 14.86 8.17 18.10
CA ASN A 120 14.59 8.34 19.53
C ASN A 120 14.97 7.09 20.32
N LYS A 121 15.64 7.21 21.46
CA LYS A 121 16.18 6.11 22.26
C LYS A 121 15.71 6.13 23.70
N THR A 122 15.33 7.27 24.23
CA THR A 122 14.93 7.45 25.61
C THR A 122 13.44 7.77 25.71
N ILE A 123 12.88 7.60 26.89
CA ILE A 123 11.46 7.87 27.14
C ILE A 123 11.14 9.35 26.92
N GLU A 124 12.07 10.26 27.25
CA GLU A 124 11.93 11.70 27.06
C GLU A 124 11.95 12.06 25.56
N GLU A 125 12.79 11.39 24.76
CA GLU A 125 12.82 11.59 23.31
C GLU A 125 11.54 11.06 22.66
N LEU A 126 11.06 9.88 23.06
CA LEU A 126 9.80 9.31 22.59
C LEU A 126 8.61 10.22 22.97
N ALA A 127 8.63 10.79 24.18
CA ALA A 127 7.59 11.70 24.66
C ALA A 127 7.56 13.04 23.91
N LYS A 128 8.67 13.50 23.29
CA LYS A 128 8.64 14.68 22.41
C LYS A 128 7.71 14.48 21.21
N VAL A 129 7.60 13.26 20.73
CA VAL A 129 6.73 12.90 19.60
C VAL A 129 5.33 12.52 20.08
N SER A 130 5.24 11.70 21.13
CA SER A 130 3.99 11.22 21.73
C SER A 130 3.99 11.51 23.24
N PRO A 131 3.55 12.72 23.68
CA PRO A 131 3.68 13.16 25.08
C PRO A 131 3.02 12.23 26.09
N GLU A 132 1.90 11.63 25.73
CA GLU A 132 1.15 10.73 26.61
C GLU A 132 1.75 9.31 26.71
N LEU A 133 2.74 8.97 25.87
CA LEU A 133 3.28 7.62 25.78
C LEU A 133 3.81 7.06 27.11
N PRO A 134 4.53 7.83 27.97
CA PRO A 134 4.99 7.32 29.27
C PRO A 134 3.84 6.97 30.22
N LYS A 135 2.73 7.70 30.16
CA LYS A 135 1.50 7.45 30.92
C LYS A 135 0.75 6.23 30.39
N LEU A 136 0.66 6.12 29.05
CA LEU A 136 -0.05 5.04 28.39
C LEU A 136 0.67 3.69 28.51
N LEU A 137 2.01 3.70 28.50
CA LEU A 137 2.86 2.53 28.61
C LEU A 137 3.84 2.69 29.79
N PRO A 138 3.40 2.54 31.04
CA PRO A 138 4.24 2.80 32.22
C PRO A 138 5.46 1.86 32.32
N GLY A 139 5.40 0.65 31.77
CA GLY A 139 6.52 -0.28 31.73
C GLY A 139 7.55 -0.01 30.62
N LEU A 140 7.29 0.95 29.71
CA LEU A 140 8.15 1.17 28.55
C LEU A 140 9.59 1.59 28.96
N ALA A 141 9.73 2.46 29.96
CA ALA A 141 11.03 2.94 30.40
C ALA A 141 11.98 1.81 30.83
N ALA A 142 11.46 0.75 31.45
CA ALA A 142 12.25 -0.40 31.88
C ALA A 142 12.75 -1.29 30.72
N MET A 143 12.18 -1.12 29.53
CA MET A 143 12.54 -1.88 28.33
C MET A 143 13.53 -1.14 27.43
N LEU A 144 13.75 0.17 27.65
CA LEU A 144 14.63 0.98 26.84
C LEU A 144 16.08 0.82 27.25
N THR A 145 16.94 0.53 26.30
CA THR A 145 18.40 0.50 26.47
C THR A 145 19.06 1.23 25.31
N PRO A 146 20.34 1.63 25.41
CA PRO A 146 21.05 2.28 24.31
C PRO A 146 21.06 1.44 23.02
N GLU A 147 20.98 0.12 23.15
CA GLU A 147 21.00 -0.88 22.07
C GLU A 147 19.60 -1.19 21.51
N SER A 148 18.55 -0.58 22.04
CA SER A 148 17.17 -0.85 21.62
C SER A 148 16.87 -0.40 20.19
N VAL A 149 17.69 0.46 19.59
CA VAL A 149 17.47 0.89 18.19
C VAL A 149 17.57 -0.32 17.27
N SER A 150 16.51 -0.56 16.51
CA SER A 150 16.45 -1.65 15.56
C SER A 150 17.44 -1.47 14.42
N PRO A 151 18.22 -2.50 14.05
CA PRO A 151 19.01 -2.49 12.82
C PRO A 151 18.17 -2.22 11.57
N PHE A 152 16.90 -2.63 11.56
CA PHE A 152 16.00 -2.40 10.45
C PHE A 152 15.72 -0.92 10.21
N PHE A 153 15.84 -0.05 11.22
CA PHE A 153 15.73 1.39 11.03
C PHE A 153 16.78 1.92 10.04
N ALA A 154 18.03 1.45 10.16
CA ALA A 154 19.08 1.80 9.21
C ALA A 154 18.81 1.21 7.82
N GLU A 155 18.42 -0.06 7.73
CA GLU A 155 18.07 -0.73 6.47
C GLU A 155 16.93 -0.02 5.73
N LEU A 156 15.90 0.45 6.46
CA LEU A 156 14.79 1.23 5.91
C LEU A 156 15.31 2.50 5.22
N TYR A 157 16.14 3.28 5.92
CA TYR A 157 16.67 4.53 5.36
C TYR A 157 17.71 4.31 4.24
N GLU A 158 18.48 3.24 4.29
CA GLU A 158 19.31 2.82 3.16
C GLU A 158 18.47 2.49 1.92
N THR A 159 17.37 1.77 2.11
CA THR A 159 16.43 1.46 1.03
C THR A 159 15.83 2.73 0.45
N LYS A 160 15.38 3.67 1.29
CA LYS A 160 14.88 4.99 0.86
C LYS A 160 15.92 5.79 0.08
N LEU A 161 17.18 5.79 0.53
CA LEU A 161 18.28 6.47 -0.18
C LEU A 161 18.57 5.81 -1.54
N LYS A 162 18.51 4.48 -1.64
CA LYS A 162 18.63 3.77 -2.92
C LYS A 162 17.50 4.16 -3.87
N MET A 163 16.27 4.24 -3.39
CA MET A 163 15.13 4.67 -4.19
C MET A 163 15.26 6.11 -4.67
N LEU A 164 15.70 7.03 -3.80
CA LEU A 164 15.99 8.40 -4.19
C LEU A 164 17.01 8.45 -5.34
N ARG A 165 18.12 7.71 -5.22
CA ARG A 165 19.15 7.64 -6.27
C ARG A 165 18.59 7.10 -7.58
N THR A 166 17.82 6.02 -7.54
CA THR A 166 17.21 5.42 -8.72
C THR A 166 16.21 6.37 -9.40
N ASN A 167 15.49 7.15 -8.61
CA ASN A 167 14.43 8.03 -9.11
C ASN A 167 14.90 9.45 -9.44
N LEU A 168 16.19 9.79 -9.26
CA LEU A 168 16.75 11.09 -9.66
C LEU A 168 16.60 11.35 -11.16
N THR A 169 16.70 10.31 -11.99
CA THR A 169 16.47 10.39 -13.44
C THR A 169 14.99 10.24 -13.84
N ARG A 170 14.10 10.01 -12.86
CA ARG A 170 12.67 9.78 -13.02
C ARG A 170 11.92 10.73 -12.10
N LEU A 171 11.92 12.00 -12.45
CA LEU A 171 11.39 13.07 -11.60
C LEU A 171 9.92 12.89 -11.22
N ASP A 172 9.12 12.22 -12.08
CA ASP A 172 7.74 11.81 -11.83
C ASP A 172 7.60 10.76 -10.72
N GLN A 173 8.69 10.07 -10.38
CA GLN A 173 8.73 9.02 -9.35
C GLN A 173 9.60 9.39 -8.15
N LEU A 174 10.11 10.61 -8.11
CA LEU A 174 10.98 11.05 -7.02
C LEU A 174 10.25 10.92 -5.67
N LEU A 175 10.87 10.21 -4.74
CA LEU A 175 10.30 10.00 -3.41
C LEU A 175 10.05 11.33 -2.70
N SER A 176 8.81 11.56 -2.27
CA SER A 176 8.44 12.79 -1.59
C SER A 176 9.08 12.89 -0.21
N ARG A 177 9.20 14.14 0.30
CA ARG A 177 9.71 14.39 1.65
C ARG A 177 8.94 13.62 2.74
N HIS A 178 7.62 13.52 2.63
CA HIS A 178 6.80 12.74 3.55
C HIS A 178 7.11 11.25 3.49
N ASN A 179 7.18 10.68 2.29
CA ASN A 179 7.51 9.26 2.13
C ASN A 179 8.97 8.95 2.49
N PHE A 180 9.85 9.94 2.50
CA PHE A 180 11.22 9.75 3.00
C PHE A 180 11.29 9.80 4.52
N TYR A 181 10.56 10.74 5.15
CA TYR A 181 10.56 10.97 6.60
C TYR A 181 9.26 10.46 7.25
N ASP A 182 8.80 9.29 6.88
CA ASP A 182 7.60 8.65 7.43
C ASP A 182 7.83 7.95 8.77
N CYS A 183 9.09 7.75 9.18
CA CYS A 183 9.47 7.03 10.39
C CYS A 183 10.51 7.79 11.21
N GLN A 184 10.20 8.06 12.50
CA GLN A 184 11.12 8.72 13.43
C GLN A 184 12.05 7.73 14.12
N THR A 185 11.55 6.55 14.51
CA THR A 185 12.34 5.53 15.20
C THR A 185 11.72 4.15 15.07
N MET A 186 12.56 3.12 15.18
CA MET A 186 12.17 1.74 15.43
C MET A 186 13.03 1.16 16.55
N LEU A 187 12.40 0.56 17.54
CA LEU A 187 13.06 -0.01 18.70
C LEU A 187 12.70 -1.48 18.88
N GLN A 188 13.70 -2.32 19.09
CA GLN A 188 13.53 -3.67 19.60
C GLN A 188 13.49 -3.60 21.13
N LEU A 189 12.41 -4.03 21.72
CA LEU A 189 12.17 -3.98 23.14
C LEU A 189 12.10 -5.41 23.72
N LYS A 190 12.59 -5.56 24.94
CA LYS A 190 12.47 -6.82 25.70
C LYS A 190 12.28 -6.50 27.17
N HIS A 191 11.17 -6.95 27.73
CA HIS A 191 10.91 -6.75 29.15
C HIS A 191 11.93 -7.52 30.00
N PRO A 192 12.53 -6.90 31.02
CA PRO A 192 13.62 -7.52 31.80
C PRO A 192 13.18 -8.79 32.55
N ASP A 193 11.93 -8.86 33.04
CA ASP A 193 11.45 -10.00 33.86
C ASP A 193 10.73 -11.03 33.02
N THR A 194 9.67 -10.62 32.29
CA THR A 194 8.81 -11.53 31.49
C THR A 194 9.48 -12.03 30.22
N LYS A 195 10.56 -11.38 29.79
CA LYS A 195 11.26 -11.62 28.51
C LYS A 195 10.38 -11.37 27.29
N ARG A 196 9.18 -10.80 27.44
CA ARG A 196 8.30 -10.43 26.34
C ARG A 196 9.02 -9.47 25.40
N ARG A 197 9.01 -9.82 24.12
CA ARG A 197 9.54 -8.94 23.04
C ARG A 197 8.43 -8.08 22.50
N ALA A 198 8.78 -6.84 22.14
CA ALA A 198 7.95 -5.95 21.38
C ALA A 198 8.81 -5.14 20.40
N VAL A 199 8.21 -4.65 19.32
CA VAL A 199 8.85 -3.68 18.42
C VAL A 199 8.03 -2.43 18.44
N LEU A 200 8.65 -1.31 18.81
CA LEU A 200 8.02 0.00 18.83
C LEU A 200 8.44 0.79 17.58
N ILE A 201 7.47 1.37 16.89
CA ILE A 201 7.68 2.23 15.72
C ILE A 201 6.98 3.56 15.99
N GLN A 202 7.69 4.69 15.88
CA GLN A 202 7.07 6.01 15.80
C GLN A 202 7.10 6.48 14.35
N ALA A 203 5.94 6.73 13.79
CA ALA A 203 5.76 7.01 12.37
C ALA A 203 4.54 7.89 12.10
N GLU A 204 4.36 8.30 10.85
CA GLU A 204 3.08 8.83 10.38
C GLU A 204 2.05 7.71 10.24
N MET A 205 0.86 8.01 9.71
CA MET A 205 -0.11 6.98 9.33
C MET A 205 -0.54 7.17 7.88
N ASP A 206 -0.11 6.27 7.02
CA ASP A 206 -0.75 6.03 5.73
C ASP A 206 -1.96 5.12 5.90
N VAL A 207 -2.85 5.07 4.91
CA VAL A 207 -4.12 4.35 5.00
C VAL A 207 -4.10 3.14 4.09
N ASP A 208 -4.31 1.96 4.70
CA ASP A 208 -4.64 0.74 3.98
C ASP A 208 -6.16 0.54 3.95
N ALA A 209 -6.75 0.65 2.77
CA ALA A 209 -8.17 0.36 2.53
C ALA A 209 -8.36 -0.98 1.82
N ASP A 210 -7.32 -1.80 1.74
CA ASP A 210 -7.29 -3.05 1.00
C ASP A 210 -8.14 -4.16 1.68
N GLY A 211 -8.36 -5.22 0.95
CA GLY A 211 -9.03 -6.43 1.45
C GLY A 211 -10.54 -6.46 1.23
N SER A 212 -11.08 -7.66 1.25
CA SER A 212 -12.52 -7.93 1.10
C SER A 212 -12.84 -9.36 1.52
N ASP A 213 -14.07 -9.58 1.97
CA ASP A 213 -14.51 -10.90 2.41
C ASP A 213 -15.91 -11.20 1.88
N GLY A 214 -16.03 -12.19 1.00
CA GLY A 214 -17.30 -12.64 0.47
C GLY A 214 -18.15 -13.41 1.47
N ASP A 215 -17.59 -13.89 2.59
CA ASP A 215 -18.33 -14.56 3.65
C ASP A 215 -18.99 -13.57 4.62
N ARG A 216 -18.49 -12.32 4.70
CA ARG A 216 -18.98 -11.28 5.62
C ARG A 216 -19.65 -10.10 4.92
N LEU A 217 -19.35 -9.83 3.66
CA LEU A 217 -19.92 -8.71 2.93
C LEU A 217 -20.91 -9.18 1.87
N PRO A 218 -22.09 -8.56 1.76
CA PRO A 218 -23.02 -8.84 0.67
C PRO A 218 -22.43 -8.41 -0.68
N ALA A 219 -22.87 -9.09 -1.75
CA ALA A 219 -22.45 -8.75 -3.10
C ALA A 219 -22.74 -7.27 -3.41
N GLY A 220 -21.76 -6.60 -4.05
CA GLY A 220 -21.86 -5.19 -4.43
C GLY A 220 -21.64 -4.18 -3.30
N SER A 221 -21.40 -4.63 -2.04
CA SER A 221 -21.09 -3.72 -0.94
C SER A 221 -19.64 -3.27 -0.98
N GLY A 222 -19.40 -1.99 -0.63
CA GLY A 222 -18.06 -1.47 -0.36
C GLY A 222 -17.12 -1.37 -1.57
N VAL A 223 -17.62 -1.41 -2.81
CA VAL A 223 -16.78 -1.31 -4.00
C VAL A 223 -16.24 0.11 -4.15
N SER A 224 -14.93 0.28 -3.95
CA SER A 224 -14.20 1.52 -4.20
C SER A 224 -13.11 1.27 -5.23
N PRO A 225 -12.89 2.16 -6.21
CA PRO A 225 -11.81 2.00 -7.19
C PRO A 225 -10.40 2.06 -6.56
N ASN A 226 -10.31 2.62 -5.35
CA ASN A 226 -9.07 2.76 -4.59
C ASN A 226 -8.84 1.62 -3.58
N PHE A 227 -9.77 0.67 -3.55
CA PHE A 227 -9.72 -0.46 -2.63
C PHE A 227 -9.12 -1.66 -3.36
N LYS A 228 -8.08 -2.24 -2.82
CA LYS A 228 -7.52 -3.49 -3.31
C LYS A 228 -8.09 -4.64 -2.48
N PRO A 229 -8.73 -5.62 -3.10
CA PRO A 229 -9.45 -6.66 -2.36
C PRO A 229 -8.56 -7.76 -1.79
N VAL A 230 -7.25 -7.58 -1.75
CA VAL A 230 -6.26 -8.58 -1.31
C VAL A 230 -5.35 -8.03 -0.22
N THR A 231 -5.24 -8.77 0.89
CA THR A 231 -4.25 -8.55 1.96
C THR A 231 -3.42 -9.80 2.17
N SER A 232 -2.30 -9.70 2.89
CA SER A 232 -1.48 -10.85 3.25
C SER A 232 -2.16 -11.75 4.28
N TYR A 233 -2.98 -11.18 5.19
CA TYR A 233 -3.78 -11.93 6.15
C TYR A 233 -5.03 -12.48 5.46
N ARG A 234 -5.08 -13.79 5.31
CA ARG A 234 -6.16 -14.47 4.58
C ARG A 234 -6.45 -15.84 5.16
N TRP A 235 -7.68 -16.31 4.95
CA TRP A 235 -8.13 -17.64 5.37
C TRP A 235 -8.99 -18.28 4.28
N PRO A 236 -9.14 -19.63 4.27
CA PRO A 236 -9.99 -20.29 3.28
C PRO A 236 -11.43 -19.78 3.34
N LYS A 237 -11.96 -19.40 2.19
CA LYS A 237 -13.36 -18.98 2.04
C LYS A 237 -14.30 -20.13 2.45
N LYS A 238 -15.36 -19.83 3.21
CA LYS A 238 -16.28 -20.83 3.76
C LYS A 238 -17.57 -20.99 2.96
N SER A 239 -18.06 -19.90 2.35
CA SER A 239 -19.31 -19.88 1.59
C SER A 239 -19.07 -19.93 0.09
N GLN A 240 -20.13 -20.20 -0.68
CA GLN A 240 -20.15 -20.09 -2.14
C GLN A 240 -20.50 -18.67 -2.62
N LEU A 241 -20.77 -17.75 -1.68
CA LEU A 241 -21.09 -16.36 -2.04
C LEU A 241 -19.90 -15.73 -2.77
N PRO A 242 -20.12 -15.03 -3.89
CA PRO A 242 -19.03 -14.37 -4.60
C PRO A 242 -18.44 -13.25 -3.75
N ASN A 243 -17.12 -13.06 -3.83
CA ASN A 243 -16.52 -11.87 -3.24
C ASN A 243 -17.08 -10.61 -3.93
N PRO A 244 -17.43 -9.53 -3.20
CA PRO A 244 -18.00 -8.31 -3.77
C PRO A 244 -17.19 -7.70 -4.94
N TYR A 245 -15.88 -7.90 -4.95
CA TYR A 245 -14.97 -7.38 -5.98
C TYR A 245 -14.76 -8.30 -7.17
N LEU A 246 -15.25 -9.55 -7.13
CA LEU A 246 -14.97 -10.54 -8.16
C LEU A 246 -15.45 -10.06 -9.54
N GLY A 247 -16.69 -9.61 -9.66
CA GLY A 247 -17.26 -9.16 -10.93
C GLY A 247 -16.48 -7.98 -11.53
N ALA A 248 -16.20 -6.94 -10.74
CA ALA A 248 -15.43 -5.79 -11.19
C ALA A 248 -14.00 -6.16 -11.64
N THR A 249 -13.38 -7.14 -10.98
CA THR A 249 -12.04 -7.61 -11.35
C THR A 249 -12.07 -8.43 -12.64
N GLU A 250 -13.09 -9.27 -12.85
CA GLU A 250 -13.29 -10.00 -14.09
C GLU A 250 -13.58 -9.06 -15.29
N GLU A 251 -14.38 -8.02 -15.08
CA GLU A 251 -14.59 -6.97 -16.10
C GLU A 251 -13.30 -6.19 -16.41
N ARG A 252 -12.50 -5.87 -15.38
CA ARG A 252 -11.19 -5.21 -15.57
C ARG A 252 -10.26 -6.09 -16.39
N LEU A 253 -10.19 -7.38 -16.11
CA LEU A 253 -9.41 -8.34 -16.89
C LEU A 253 -9.85 -8.33 -18.36
N LYS A 254 -11.16 -8.44 -18.61
CA LYS A 254 -11.71 -8.42 -19.97
C LYS A 254 -11.37 -7.13 -20.72
N ARG A 255 -11.45 -5.97 -20.05
CA ARG A 255 -11.04 -4.70 -20.66
C ARG A 255 -9.57 -4.70 -21.05
N TYR A 256 -8.67 -5.21 -20.18
CA TYR A 256 -7.24 -5.27 -20.47
C TYR A 256 -6.92 -6.23 -21.62
N GLU A 257 -7.57 -7.39 -21.68
CA GLU A 257 -7.42 -8.33 -22.78
C GLU A 257 -7.89 -7.73 -24.11
N ASN A 258 -9.05 -7.10 -24.14
CA ASN A 258 -9.56 -6.42 -25.33
C ASN A 258 -8.62 -5.28 -25.79
N GLU A 259 -8.13 -4.44 -24.87
CA GLU A 259 -7.20 -3.34 -25.20
C GLU A 259 -5.87 -3.88 -25.76
N MET A 260 -5.39 -5.02 -25.25
CA MET A 260 -4.15 -5.64 -25.73
C MET A 260 -4.25 -6.14 -27.17
N GLU A 261 -5.44 -6.54 -27.62
CA GLU A 261 -5.70 -7.02 -29.00
C GLU A 261 -5.78 -5.87 -30.02
N LEU A 262 -6.02 -4.63 -29.57
CA LEU A 262 -6.11 -3.48 -30.46
C LEU A 262 -4.78 -3.23 -31.19
N LYS A 263 -4.85 -3.03 -32.51
CA LYS A 263 -3.68 -2.70 -33.34
C LYS A 263 -3.07 -1.33 -32.98
N THR A 264 -3.87 -0.43 -32.41
CA THR A 264 -3.49 0.93 -32.03
C THR A 264 -2.73 0.99 -30.71
N THR A 265 -2.72 -0.12 -29.91
CA THR A 265 -2.05 -0.14 -28.61
C THR A 265 -0.54 -0.16 -28.77
N SER A 266 0.15 0.81 -28.17
CA SER A 266 1.60 0.96 -28.24
C SER A 266 2.34 -0.25 -27.59
N ALA A 267 3.60 -0.47 -27.98
CA ALA A 267 4.41 -1.54 -27.43
C ALA A 267 4.68 -1.37 -25.91
N GLU A 268 4.78 -0.14 -25.43
CA GLU A 268 4.90 0.18 -24.02
C GLU A 268 3.61 -0.17 -23.27
N ARG A 269 2.48 0.31 -23.76
CA ARG A 269 1.16 -0.01 -23.16
C ARG A 269 0.88 -1.51 -23.15
N LYS A 270 1.28 -2.26 -24.19
CA LYS A 270 1.17 -3.72 -24.21
C LYS A 270 2.00 -4.41 -23.13
N ARG A 271 3.16 -3.85 -22.74
CA ARG A 271 3.94 -4.36 -21.60
C ARG A 271 3.19 -4.17 -20.29
N ASP A 272 2.64 -2.97 -20.08
CA ASP A 272 1.85 -2.67 -18.88
C ASP A 272 0.60 -3.53 -18.79
N LEU A 273 -0.12 -3.72 -19.90
CA LEU A 273 -1.29 -4.58 -19.97
C LEU A 273 -0.97 -6.05 -19.65
N LYS A 274 0.18 -6.57 -20.08
CA LYS A 274 0.60 -7.95 -19.71
C LYS A 274 0.74 -8.11 -18.20
N VAL A 275 1.37 -7.12 -17.54
CA VAL A 275 1.49 -7.11 -16.06
C VAL A 275 0.11 -6.99 -15.42
N GLY A 276 -0.73 -6.08 -15.91
CA GLY A 276 -2.10 -5.88 -15.41
C GLY A 276 -2.98 -7.11 -15.56
N ILE A 277 -2.90 -7.82 -16.69
CA ILE A 277 -3.63 -9.07 -16.94
C ILE A 277 -3.18 -10.17 -15.98
N ALA A 278 -1.87 -10.35 -15.81
CA ALA A 278 -1.35 -11.34 -14.86
C ALA A 278 -1.84 -11.05 -13.45
N SER A 279 -1.70 -9.80 -12.98
CA SER A 279 -2.19 -9.37 -11.67
C SER A 279 -3.69 -9.59 -11.50
N ALA A 280 -4.51 -9.24 -12.50
CA ALA A 280 -5.96 -9.44 -12.42
C ALA A 280 -6.34 -10.94 -12.36
N LYS A 281 -5.62 -11.81 -13.06
CA LYS A 281 -5.84 -13.29 -13.00
C LYS A 281 -5.50 -13.84 -11.61
N ASP A 282 -4.38 -13.42 -11.04
CA ASP A 282 -3.97 -13.83 -9.69
C ASP A 282 -4.96 -13.34 -8.65
N GLU A 283 -5.44 -12.10 -8.78
CA GLU A 283 -6.45 -11.51 -7.91
C GLU A 283 -7.79 -12.26 -8.01
N ILE A 284 -8.28 -12.56 -9.20
CA ILE A 284 -9.50 -13.36 -9.41
C ILE A 284 -9.35 -14.75 -8.75
N HIS A 285 -8.20 -15.39 -8.92
CA HIS A 285 -7.93 -16.67 -8.26
C HIS A 285 -7.98 -16.55 -6.75
N ALA A 286 -7.37 -15.50 -6.21
CA ALA A 286 -7.35 -15.23 -4.77
C ALA A 286 -8.77 -14.95 -4.24
N LEU A 287 -9.55 -14.09 -4.90
CA LEU A 287 -10.92 -13.75 -4.53
C LEU A 287 -11.88 -14.96 -4.55
N LYS A 288 -11.63 -15.94 -5.41
CA LYS A 288 -12.41 -17.20 -5.46
C LYS A 288 -12.06 -18.15 -4.33
N LYS A 289 -10.82 -18.14 -3.84
CA LYS A 289 -10.29 -19.13 -2.90
C LYS A 289 -10.24 -18.65 -1.45
N TRP A 290 -10.01 -17.34 -1.24
CA TRP A 290 -9.67 -16.80 0.06
C TRP A 290 -10.64 -15.70 0.48
N SER A 291 -10.81 -15.56 1.79
CA SER A 291 -11.35 -14.40 2.46
C SER A 291 -10.20 -13.59 3.07
N PHE A 292 -10.36 -12.28 3.14
CA PHE A 292 -9.33 -11.34 3.56
C PHE A 292 -9.85 -10.40 4.64
N LEU A 293 -8.96 -9.69 5.30
CA LEU A 293 -9.32 -8.52 6.09
C LEU A 293 -10.04 -7.49 5.22
N ILE A 294 -10.82 -6.64 5.85
CA ILE A 294 -11.56 -5.58 5.20
C ILE A 294 -11.05 -4.25 5.77
N GLY A 295 -10.25 -3.51 5.00
CA GLY A 295 -9.59 -2.29 5.46
C GLY A 295 -10.54 -1.23 6.04
N THR A 296 -11.80 -1.21 5.59
CA THR A 296 -12.83 -0.30 6.09
C THR A 296 -13.45 -0.72 7.43
N THR A 297 -13.30 -1.98 7.85
CA THR A 297 -14.02 -2.54 9.00
C THR A 297 -13.13 -3.22 10.02
N ASP A 298 -12.00 -3.77 9.60
CA ASP A 298 -11.12 -4.54 10.46
C ASP A 298 -9.93 -3.70 10.95
N PRO A 299 -9.58 -3.78 12.25
CA PRO A 299 -8.42 -3.05 12.79
C PRO A 299 -7.13 -3.82 12.54
N PHE A 300 -6.32 -3.34 11.60
CA PHE A 300 -5.00 -3.92 11.34
C PHE A 300 -3.97 -2.85 10.95
N ILE A 301 -2.71 -3.23 11.06
CA ILE A 301 -1.56 -2.43 10.64
C ILE A 301 -0.80 -3.15 9.51
N VAL A 302 0.00 -2.39 8.79
CA VAL A 302 0.89 -2.88 7.73
C VAL A 302 2.33 -2.73 8.17
N ILE A 303 3.13 -3.78 7.98
CA ILE A 303 4.57 -3.76 8.28
C ILE A 303 5.39 -3.59 7.00
N PRO A 304 6.56 -2.94 7.05
CA PRO A 304 7.44 -2.82 5.90
C PRO A 304 7.92 -4.17 5.36
N GLY A 305 8.15 -4.26 4.06
CA GLY A 305 8.81 -5.42 3.46
C GLY A 305 10.20 -5.66 4.06
N GLY A 306 10.50 -6.90 4.42
CA GLY A 306 11.74 -7.27 5.10
C GLY A 306 11.70 -7.20 6.63
N PHE A 307 10.73 -6.52 7.23
CA PHE A 307 10.56 -6.37 8.67
C PHE A 307 10.49 -7.73 9.40
N ALA A 308 9.75 -8.69 8.86
CA ALA A 308 9.62 -10.01 9.44
C ALA A 308 10.98 -10.74 9.62
N ARG A 309 11.90 -10.56 8.67
CA ARG A 309 13.25 -11.14 8.74
C ARG A 309 14.11 -10.45 9.80
N ALA A 310 14.01 -9.13 9.90
CA ALA A 310 14.84 -8.34 10.81
C ALA A 310 14.31 -8.37 12.26
N GLU A 311 12.99 -8.24 12.43
CA GLU A 311 12.34 -8.03 13.71
C GLU A 311 11.60 -9.27 14.23
N GLY A 312 11.34 -10.26 13.38
CA GLY A 312 10.56 -11.45 13.70
C GLY A 312 9.05 -11.22 13.77
N GLY A 313 8.58 -9.97 13.58
CA GLY A 313 7.15 -9.66 13.49
C GLY A 313 6.60 -10.10 12.12
N LYS A 314 5.43 -10.72 12.12
CA LYS A 314 4.81 -11.28 10.92
C LYS A 314 3.31 -11.03 10.89
N VAL A 315 2.73 -11.22 9.73
CA VAL A 315 1.27 -11.17 9.54
C VAL A 315 0.59 -12.09 10.56
N GLY A 316 -0.46 -11.60 11.19
CA GLY A 316 -1.21 -12.25 12.26
C GLY A 316 -0.72 -11.94 13.68
N ASP A 317 0.49 -11.40 13.87
CA ASP A 317 0.94 -10.96 15.18
C ASP A 317 0.05 -9.86 15.74
N TYR A 318 -0.18 -9.88 17.05
CA TYR A 318 -0.94 -8.84 17.72
C TYR A 318 -0.13 -7.54 17.83
N ALA A 319 -0.84 -6.42 17.76
CA ALA A 319 -0.25 -5.10 17.82
C ALA A 319 -1.22 -4.11 18.47
N VAL A 320 -0.69 -2.98 18.92
CA VAL A 320 -1.50 -1.83 19.29
C VAL A 320 -1.03 -0.58 18.56
N VAL A 321 -1.97 0.29 18.23
CA VAL A 321 -1.70 1.63 17.69
C VAL A 321 -2.02 2.64 18.79
N ILE A 322 -1.11 3.57 19.04
CA ILE A 322 -1.24 4.59 20.06
C ILE A 322 -1.23 5.95 19.39
N HIS A 323 -2.28 6.73 19.62
CA HIS A 323 -2.38 8.11 19.16
C HIS A 323 -3.15 8.96 20.17
N GLY A 324 -2.62 10.13 20.52
CA GLY A 324 -3.16 10.96 21.57
C GLY A 324 -3.20 10.20 22.91
N GLU A 325 -4.37 10.13 23.54
CA GLU A 325 -4.60 9.46 24.83
C GLU A 325 -5.18 8.04 24.69
N ALA A 326 -5.25 7.48 23.48
CA ALA A 326 -5.94 6.22 23.20
C ALA A 326 -4.98 5.11 22.71
N ILE A 327 -5.32 3.87 23.05
CA ILE A 327 -4.65 2.64 22.60
C ILE A 327 -5.65 1.81 21.81
N TYR A 328 -5.38 1.58 20.55
CA TYR A 328 -6.23 0.84 19.61
C TYR A 328 -5.66 -0.57 19.39
N PRO A 329 -6.35 -1.64 19.86
CA PRO A 329 -5.90 -3.00 19.62
C PRO A 329 -6.04 -3.38 18.14
N ALA A 330 -5.04 -4.08 17.61
CA ALA A 330 -4.94 -4.42 16.20
C ALA A 330 -4.18 -5.74 15.99
N ILE A 331 -4.13 -6.18 14.74
CA ILE A 331 -3.23 -7.25 14.28
C ILE A 331 -2.37 -6.74 13.12
N VAL A 332 -1.27 -7.40 12.85
CA VAL A 332 -0.52 -7.20 11.61
C VAL A 332 -1.30 -7.84 10.47
N GLY A 333 -1.86 -7.05 9.58
CA GLY A 333 -2.74 -7.51 8.50
C GLY A 333 -2.06 -7.66 7.14
N ASP A 334 -1.03 -6.85 6.88
CA ASP A 334 -0.38 -6.88 5.57
C ASP A 334 1.12 -6.54 5.65
N VAL A 335 1.78 -6.76 4.51
CA VAL A 335 3.19 -6.40 4.27
C VAL A 335 3.23 -5.40 3.12
N GLY A 336 3.62 -4.18 3.42
CA GLY A 336 3.75 -3.10 2.46
C GLY A 336 5.13 -3.02 1.77
N PRO A 337 5.39 -1.94 1.05
CA PRO A 337 6.69 -1.68 0.44
C PRO A 337 7.82 -1.63 1.48
N ALA A 338 9.02 -2.05 1.08
CA ALA A 338 10.17 -2.12 1.99
C ALA A 338 10.73 -0.73 2.41
N ASP A 339 10.32 0.31 1.71
CA ASP A 339 10.73 1.70 1.93
C ASP A 339 9.69 2.55 2.66
N LYS A 340 8.59 1.94 3.14
CA LYS A 340 7.52 2.65 3.85
C LYS A 340 7.31 2.09 5.24
N ALA A 341 7.00 2.98 6.19
CA ALA A 341 6.63 2.63 7.55
C ALA A 341 5.47 3.51 8.02
N GLY A 342 4.66 2.98 8.95
CA GLY A 342 3.53 3.73 9.49
C GLY A 342 2.31 3.67 8.58
N GLU A 343 1.64 2.53 8.57
CA GLU A 343 0.41 2.33 7.81
C GLU A 343 -0.59 1.52 8.64
N ALA A 344 -1.86 1.92 8.59
CA ALA A 344 -2.94 1.23 9.28
C ALA A 344 -4.21 1.19 8.44
N SER A 345 -5.10 0.27 8.79
CA SER A 345 -6.38 0.12 8.09
C SER A 345 -7.20 1.42 8.15
N LEU A 346 -8.01 1.65 7.13
CA LEU A 346 -8.95 2.77 7.10
C LEU A 346 -9.89 2.75 8.32
N ARG A 347 -10.16 1.58 8.91
CA ARG A 347 -10.91 1.45 10.16
C ARG A 347 -10.24 2.22 11.30
N ILE A 348 -8.95 1.98 11.53
CA ILE A 348 -8.15 2.69 12.55
C ILE A 348 -8.01 4.17 12.18
N ALA A 349 -7.72 4.44 10.91
CA ALA A 349 -7.56 5.81 10.42
C ALA A 349 -8.78 6.68 10.68
N LYS A 350 -10.00 6.16 10.44
CA LYS A 350 -11.26 6.88 10.69
C LYS A 350 -11.59 7.07 12.16
N GLU A 351 -11.15 6.17 13.02
CA GLU A 351 -11.31 6.33 14.46
C GLU A 351 -10.46 7.49 14.99
N ILE A 352 -9.24 7.62 14.47
CA ILE A 352 -8.32 8.70 14.81
C ILE A 352 -8.73 10.02 14.16
N ASN A 353 -9.17 9.98 12.91
CA ASN A 353 -9.58 11.13 12.12
C ASN A 353 -10.77 10.75 11.22
N SER A 354 -11.98 11.17 11.59
CA SER A 354 -13.23 10.80 10.92
C SER A 354 -13.30 11.17 9.44
N VAL A 355 -12.50 12.16 8.99
CA VAL A 355 -12.42 12.58 7.58
C VAL A 355 -11.39 11.77 6.77
N ALA A 356 -10.74 10.76 7.38
CA ALA A 356 -9.79 9.91 6.66
C ALA A 356 -10.42 9.19 5.47
N THR A 357 -9.68 9.10 4.38
CA THR A 357 -10.08 8.42 3.14
C THR A 357 -8.95 7.49 2.69
N PRO A 358 -9.18 6.58 1.74
CA PRO A 358 -8.12 5.74 1.19
C PRO A 358 -6.94 6.52 0.56
N LEU A 359 -7.12 7.81 0.28
CA LEU A 359 -6.13 8.66 -0.38
C LEU A 359 -5.57 9.77 0.53
N SER A 360 -6.01 9.83 1.79
CA SER A 360 -5.57 10.86 2.73
C SER A 360 -4.84 10.27 3.93
N ARG A 361 -3.74 10.91 4.34
CA ARG A 361 -3.09 10.58 5.60
C ARG A 361 -3.91 11.17 6.77
N PRO A 362 -4.42 10.35 7.68
CA PRO A 362 -5.13 10.85 8.87
C PRO A 362 -4.18 11.54 9.86
N VAL A 363 -2.91 11.11 9.91
CA VAL A 363 -1.84 11.67 10.73
C VAL A 363 -0.57 11.77 9.90
N SER A 364 -0.10 12.99 9.64
CA SER A 364 1.05 13.28 8.77
C SER A 364 2.30 13.78 9.51
N ASP A 365 2.31 13.75 10.84
CA ASP A 365 3.32 14.37 11.68
C ASP A 365 4.05 13.40 12.63
N LEU A 366 4.18 12.15 12.27
CA LEU A 366 4.94 11.10 12.99
C LEU A 366 4.45 10.79 14.41
N LYS A 367 3.28 11.27 14.82
CA LYS A 367 2.76 11.14 16.20
C LYS A 367 2.08 9.81 16.51
N VAL A 368 2.15 8.86 15.60
CA VAL A 368 1.59 7.54 15.83
C VAL A 368 2.67 6.59 16.34
N THR A 369 2.37 5.87 17.41
CA THR A 369 3.22 4.81 17.93
C THR A 369 2.55 3.47 17.66
N TYR A 370 3.24 2.61 16.95
CA TYR A 370 2.85 1.22 16.71
C TYR A 370 3.68 0.34 17.64
N LEU A 371 3.03 -0.57 18.34
CA LEU A 371 3.71 -1.55 19.17
C LEU A 371 3.28 -2.95 18.72
N ILE A 372 4.22 -3.72 18.19
CA ILE A 372 4.00 -5.06 17.64
C ILE A 372 4.59 -6.08 18.60
N PHE A 373 3.91 -7.21 18.79
CA PHE A 373 4.36 -8.31 19.63
C PHE A 373 4.76 -9.53 18.77
N PRO A 374 6.04 -9.66 18.39
CA PRO A 374 6.50 -10.73 17.52
C PRO A 374 6.23 -12.13 18.07
N GLY A 375 5.78 -13.03 17.19
CA GLY A 375 5.54 -14.44 17.52
C GLY A 375 4.23 -14.71 18.27
N THR A 376 3.28 -13.79 18.23
CA THR A 376 1.99 -13.91 18.92
C THR A 376 0.83 -14.30 18.00
N ALA A 377 1.07 -14.43 16.69
CA ALA A 377 0.05 -14.82 15.72
C ALA A 377 -0.62 -16.15 16.09
N ASP A 378 -1.93 -16.20 15.90
CA ASP A 378 -2.69 -17.44 16.03
C ASP A 378 -2.16 -18.52 15.06
N PRO A 379 -2.25 -19.80 15.42
CA PRO A 379 -1.79 -20.90 14.56
C PRO A 379 -2.54 -20.98 13.23
N SER A 380 -3.79 -20.53 13.20
CA SER A 380 -4.64 -20.50 12.01
C SER A 380 -5.34 -19.16 11.90
N PHE A 381 -5.40 -18.61 10.68
CA PHE A 381 -6.11 -17.38 10.41
C PHE A 381 -7.60 -17.63 10.14
N GLY A 382 -8.40 -16.68 10.54
CA GLY A 382 -9.86 -16.67 10.34
C GLY A 382 -10.37 -15.23 10.34
N PRO A 383 -11.70 -15.03 10.26
CA PRO A 383 -12.29 -13.72 10.43
C PRO A 383 -11.82 -13.10 11.76
N PRO A 384 -11.43 -11.81 11.77
CA PRO A 384 -10.99 -11.17 13.00
C PRO A 384 -12.10 -11.14 14.07
N ASP A 385 -11.74 -11.61 15.25
CA ASP A 385 -12.56 -11.52 16.45
C ASP A 385 -12.12 -10.29 17.26
N LEU A 386 -12.92 -9.24 17.27
CA LEU A 386 -12.59 -7.95 17.86
C LEU A 386 -12.35 -8.02 19.37
N ASP A 387 -13.15 -8.83 20.09
CA ASP A 387 -13.00 -9.02 21.53
C ASP A 387 -11.75 -9.83 21.86
N LYS A 388 -11.45 -10.85 21.07
CA LYS A 388 -10.21 -11.61 21.19
C LYS A 388 -8.99 -10.73 20.93
N ILE A 389 -9.02 -9.89 19.88
CA ILE A 389 -7.92 -8.96 19.57
C ILE A 389 -7.68 -8.04 20.77
N ARG A 390 -8.72 -7.44 21.33
CA ARG A 390 -8.63 -6.58 22.50
C ARG A 390 -8.05 -7.32 23.72
N THR A 391 -8.65 -8.46 24.09
CA THR A 391 -8.23 -9.23 25.26
C THR A 391 -6.78 -9.68 25.13
N ARG A 392 -6.40 -10.14 23.93
CA ARG A 392 -5.03 -10.59 23.71
C ARG A 392 -4.00 -9.45 23.76
N CYS A 393 -4.35 -8.27 23.22
CA CYS A 393 -3.53 -7.08 23.35
C CYS A 393 -3.40 -6.60 24.81
N GLU A 394 -4.49 -6.67 25.61
CA GLU A 394 -4.45 -6.38 27.05
C GLU A 394 -3.50 -7.32 27.81
N GLU A 395 -3.54 -8.62 27.53
CA GLU A 395 -2.64 -9.61 28.12
C GLU A 395 -1.17 -9.31 27.79
N LEU A 396 -0.90 -9.04 26.50
CA LEU A 396 0.46 -8.75 26.04
C LEU A 396 1.01 -7.44 26.62
N LEU A 397 0.16 -6.43 26.76
CA LEU A 397 0.54 -5.20 27.44
C LEU A 397 0.82 -5.44 28.93
N LYS A 398 0.05 -6.27 29.62
CA LYS A 398 0.33 -6.65 31.03
C LYS A 398 1.71 -7.30 31.17
N GLU A 399 2.14 -8.10 30.18
CA GLU A 399 3.47 -8.73 30.18
C GLU A 399 4.62 -7.71 30.06
N ILE A 400 4.35 -6.48 29.65
CA ILE A 400 5.35 -5.41 29.50
C ILE A 400 5.14 -4.23 30.45
N GLY A 401 4.38 -4.42 31.54
CA GLY A 401 4.16 -3.42 32.58
C GLY A 401 2.79 -2.74 32.53
N GLY A 402 1.89 -3.21 31.69
CA GLY A 402 0.50 -2.77 31.62
C GLY A 402 0.25 -1.57 30.72
N SER A 403 -1.00 -1.13 30.70
CA SER A 403 -1.46 0.08 30.04
C SER A 403 -2.06 1.04 31.07
N GLY A 404 -1.77 2.34 30.93
CA GLY A 404 -2.30 3.41 31.82
C GLY A 404 -3.76 3.75 31.59
N VAL A 405 -4.37 3.23 30.52
CA VAL A 405 -5.77 3.43 30.12
C VAL A 405 -6.35 2.13 29.58
N PRO A 406 -7.69 1.95 29.61
CA PRO A 406 -8.32 0.84 28.93
C PRO A 406 -8.12 0.95 27.41
N LEU A 407 -8.01 -0.20 26.75
CA LEU A 407 -7.90 -0.25 25.29
C LEU A 407 -9.24 0.13 24.65
N HIS A 408 -9.14 0.75 23.47
CA HIS A 408 -10.31 1.06 22.65
C HIS A 408 -11.13 -0.22 22.37
N GLN A 409 -12.45 -0.09 22.49
CA GLN A 409 -13.37 -1.19 22.20
C GLN A 409 -13.98 -1.03 20.82
N TRP A 410 -13.55 -1.89 19.90
CA TRP A 410 -14.11 -1.92 18.56
C TRP A 410 -15.56 -2.44 18.54
N GLN A 411 -16.41 -1.75 17.80
CA GLN A 411 -17.75 -2.25 17.48
C GLN A 411 -17.72 -2.97 16.13
N ASN A 412 -18.46 -4.06 16.01
CA ASN A 412 -18.68 -4.69 14.72
C ASN A 412 -19.61 -3.82 13.89
N ILE A 413 -19.08 -3.26 12.80
CA ILE A 413 -19.82 -2.38 11.87
C ILE A 413 -20.16 -3.09 10.55
N ILE A 414 -19.88 -4.38 10.44
CA ILE A 414 -20.24 -5.19 9.27
C ILE A 414 -21.74 -5.44 9.33
N PRO A 415 -22.50 -5.01 8.30
CA PRO A 415 -23.93 -5.29 8.26
C PRO A 415 -24.19 -6.81 8.19
N PRO A 416 -25.25 -7.31 8.83
CA PRO A 416 -25.59 -8.72 8.72
C PRO A 416 -25.90 -9.08 7.26
N LEU A 417 -25.48 -10.27 6.86
CA LEU A 417 -25.83 -10.78 5.54
C LEU A 417 -27.36 -10.88 5.42
N PRO A 418 -27.95 -10.60 4.25
CA PRO A 418 -29.37 -10.74 4.05
C PRO A 418 -29.81 -12.19 4.33
N THR A 419 -30.76 -12.34 5.20
CA THR A 419 -31.35 -13.66 5.46
C THR A 419 -31.95 -14.20 4.16
N PRO A 420 -31.63 -15.43 3.73
CA PRO A 420 -32.20 -15.98 2.53
C PRO A 420 -33.72 -15.98 2.68
N THR A 421 -34.42 -15.29 1.78
CA THR A 421 -35.86 -15.34 1.70
C THR A 421 -36.26 -16.80 1.52
N PRO A 422 -37.12 -17.37 2.35
CA PRO A 422 -37.55 -18.76 2.20
C PRO A 422 -38.09 -18.92 0.77
N THR A 423 -37.53 -19.85 0.03
CA THR A 423 -38.03 -20.21 -1.28
C THR A 423 -39.50 -20.60 -1.09
N PRO A 424 -40.46 -19.98 -1.79
CA PRO A 424 -41.84 -20.35 -1.65
C PRO A 424 -41.98 -21.86 -1.88
N THR A 425 -42.47 -22.56 -0.88
CA THR A 425 -42.78 -23.99 -0.99
C THR A 425 -43.66 -24.16 -2.22
N PRO A 426 -43.31 -25.01 -3.19
CA PRO A 426 -44.14 -25.19 -4.36
C PRO A 426 -45.55 -25.58 -3.89
N THR A 427 -46.51 -24.76 -4.25
CA THR A 427 -47.93 -25.08 -3.98
C THR A 427 -48.21 -26.44 -4.61
N PRO A 428 -48.73 -27.41 -3.84
CA PRO A 428 -49.00 -28.73 -4.40
C PRO A 428 -49.93 -28.57 -5.59
N THR A 429 -49.47 -29.03 -6.75
CA THR A 429 -50.30 -29.09 -7.96
C THR A 429 -51.54 -29.90 -7.61
N PRO A 430 -52.75 -29.39 -7.80
CA PRO A 430 -53.96 -30.14 -7.52
C PRO A 430 -53.92 -31.44 -8.35
N SER A 431 -54.09 -32.55 -7.63
CA SER A 431 -54.18 -33.89 -8.27
C SER A 431 -55.32 -33.90 -9.26
N PRO A 432 -55.17 -34.41 -10.46
CA PRO A 432 -56.25 -34.46 -11.42
C PRO A 432 -57.38 -35.36 -10.88
N THR A 433 -58.55 -34.80 -10.80
CA THR A 433 -59.78 -35.53 -10.45
C THR A 433 -60.04 -36.61 -11.53
N PRO A 434 -60.20 -37.88 -11.16
CA PRO A 434 -60.55 -38.91 -12.14
C PRO A 434 -62.03 -38.84 -12.47
N GLY A 435 -62.35 -38.74 -13.74
CA GLY A 435 -63.66 -39.15 -14.25
C GLY A 435 -64.45 -38.11 -15.01
N ALA A 436 -64.35 -38.16 -16.33
CA ALA A 436 -65.50 -38.17 -17.27
C ALA A 436 -64.98 -38.59 -18.63
N SER A 437 -65.58 -39.66 -19.14
CA SER A 437 -65.35 -40.25 -20.46
C SER A 437 -65.72 -39.30 -21.61
N PRO A 438 -65.15 -39.53 -22.80
CA PRO A 438 -65.29 -38.64 -23.93
C PRO A 438 -66.52 -38.99 -24.77
N ASP A 439 -67.27 -38.02 -25.22
CA ASP A 439 -68.15 -38.14 -26.41
C ASP A 439 -68.13 -36.82 -27.19
N GLY A 440 -67.92 -36.98 -28.54
CA GLY A 440 -68.43 -36.01 -29.50
C GLY A 440 -67.38 -35.13 -30.21
N SER A 441 -66.90 -35.66 -31.33
CA SER A 441 -66.58 -35.12 -32.67
C SER A 441 -66.39 -33.62 -32.99
N PRO A 442 -65.74 -33.26 -34.10
CA PRO A 442 -64.77 -32.17 -34.19
C PRO A 442 -65.32 -30.90 -34.82
N GLY A 443 -64.80 -29.80 -34.42
CA GLY A 443 -65.18 -28.51 -35.00
C GLY A 443 -64.13 -27.42 -34.75
N ALA A 444 -63.47 -27.04 -35.83
CA ALA A 444 -62.88 -25.74 -36.14
C ALA A 444 -61.86 -25.12 -35.17
N SER A 445 -60.65 -25.05 -35.61
CA SER A 445 -59.62 -24.08 -35.16
C SER A 445 -60.11 -22.63 -35.14
N PRO A 446 -59.68 -21.88 -34.17
CA PRO A 446 -59.05 -20.61 -34.53
C PRO A 446 -57.65 -20.43 -33.90
N SER A 447 -56.73 -19.96 -34.70
CA SER A 447 -55.44 -19.45 -34.31
C SER A 447 -55.57 -18.36 -33.25
N ALA A 448 -55.06 -18.62 -32.07
CA ALA A 448 -54.83 -17.57 -31.06
C ALA A 448 -53.35 -17.30 -30.93
N THR A 449 -52.96 -16.21 -31.49
CA THR A 449 -51.61 -15.61 -31.32
C THR A 449 -51.48 -15.14 -29.88
N PHE A 450 -50.71 -15.83 -29.08
CA PHE A 450 -50.32 -15.33 -27.75
C PHE A 450 -49.12 -14.35 -27.92
N ALA A 451 -49.43 -13.06 -27.82
CA ALA A 451 -48.44 -12.02 -27.60
C ALA A 451 -48.12 -11.99 -26.10
N TYR A 452 -46.90 -12.30 -25.75
CA TYR A 452 -46.34 -12.01 -24.43
C TYR A 452 -45.96 -10.53 -24.37
N PRO A 453 -46.38 -9.76 -23.38
CA PRO A 453 -45.82 -8.44 -23.15
C PRO A 453 -44.45 -8.59 -22.47
N ILE A 454 -43.40 -8.19 -23.14
CA ILE A 454 -42.07 -7.96 -22.57
C ILE A 454 -42.17 -6.65 -21.81
N PRO A 455 -41.88 -6.58 -20.51
CA PRO A 455 -41.71 -5.29 -19.86
C PRO A 455 -40.34 -4.72 -20.27
N SER A 456 -40.34 -3.63 -21.01
CA SER A 456 -39.18 -2.80 -21.24
C SER A 456 -38.73 -2.18 -19.92
N PRO A 457 -37.44 -2.30 -19.54
CA PRO A 457 -36.89 -1.47 -18.48
C PRO A 457 -36.77 -0.03 -19.00
N GLY A 458 -37.50 0.88 -18.37
CA GLY A 458 -37.39 2.30 -18.60
C GLY A 458 -35.96 2.78 -18.32
N LEU A 459 -35.28 3.20 -19.35
CA LEU A 459 -34.05 3.97 -19.27
C LEU A 459 -34.42 5.38 -18.75
N THR A 460 -34.13 5.63 -17.49
CA THR A 460 -34.03 6.99 -16.97
C THR A 460 -32.76 7.62 -17.56
N PRO A 461 -32.83 8.74 -18.24
CA PRO A 461 -31.62 9.39 -18.75
C PRO A 461 -30.77 9.88 -17.58
N ALA A 462 -29.48 9.57 -17.63
CA ALA A 462 -28.47 10.13 -16.72
C ALA A 462 -28.46 11.66 -16.83
N PRO A 463 -28.25 12.39 -15.73
CA PRO A 463 -28.11 13.83 -15.80
C PRO A 463 -26.82 14.19 -16.55
N ASP A 464 -27.00 15.05 -17.52
CA ASP A 464 -25.97 15.68 -18.36
C ASP A 464 -25.05 16.52 -17.46
N LEU A 465 -23.83 16.06 -17.22
CA LEU A 465 -22.79 16.81 -16.54
C LEU A 465 -22.05 17.68 -17.56
N SER A 466 -22.68 18.77 -17.99
CA SER A 466 -21.96 19.88 -18.61
C SER A 466 -20.99 20.49 -17.58
N PRO A 467 -19.75 20.82 -17.96
CA PRO A 467 -18.78 21.40 -17.04
C PRO A 467 -19.24 22.78 -16.59
N THR A 468 -19.59 22.89 -15.31
CA THR A 468 -19.89 24.16 -14.65
C THR A 468 -18.62 25.02 -14.65
N ALA A 469 -18.73 26.20 -15.23
CA ALA A 469 -17.69 27.23 -15.26
C ALA A 469 -17.17 27.52 -13.83
N ALA A 470 -15.85 27.60 -13.69
CA ALA A 470 -15.18 28.00 -12.47
C ALA A 470 -15.64 29.41 -12.04
N PRO A 471 -15.88 29.65 -10.74
CA PRO A 471 -16.17 30.99 -10.25
C PRO A 471 -14.93 31.86 -10.37
N SER A 472 -15.08 33.00 -11.02
CA SER A 472 -14.13 34.10 -11.13
C SER A 472 -13.81 34.64 -9.73
N LEU A 473 -12.55 34.50 -9.30
CA LEU A 473 -12.05 35.12 -8.07
C LEU A 473 -11.90 36.62 -8.29
N ILE A 474 -12.76 37.41 -7.66
CA ILE A 474 -12.58 38.83 -7.47
C ILE A 474 -11.45 39.06 -6.47
N PRO A 475 -10.44 39.88 -6.76
CA PRO A 475 -9.38 40.16 -5.77
C PRO A 475 -9.93 41.13 -4.71
N THR A 476 -10.06 40.65 -3.49
CA THR A 476 -10.29 41.47 -2.32
C THR A 476 -8.98 42.18 -1.95
N THR A 477 -8.92 43.46 -2.16
CA THR A 477 -7.87 44.36 -1.67
C THR A 477 -7.97 44.48 -0.16
N SER A 478 -6.99 43.95 0.57
CA SER A 478 -6.80 44.22 1.99
C SER A 478 -6.15 45.60 2.19
N PRO A 479 -6.57 46.40 3.18
CA PRO A 479 -5.98 47.69 3.42
C PRO A 479 -4.59 47.60 4.08
N LEU A 480 -3.67 48.41 3.57
CA LEU A 480 -2.33 48.64 4.13
C LEU A 480 -2.39 49.09 5.60
N VAL A 481 -1.82 48.29 6.50
CA VAL A 481 -1.50 48.71 7.87
C VAL A 481 -0.18 49.49 7.84
N LYS A 482 -0.23 50.77 8.26
CA LYS A 482 0.94 51.62 8.45
C LYS A 482 1.74 51.15 9.67
N PRO A 483 3.08 51.15 9.63
CA PRO A 483 3.89 50.88 10.81
C PRO A 483 3.86 52.07 11.78
N SER A 484 3.70 51.77 13.07
CA SER A 484 3.81 52.71 14.18
C SER A 484 5.28 52.95 14.53
N PRO A 485 5.70 54.15 14.91
CA PRO A 485 7.09 54.46 15.25
C PRO A 485 7.47 53.96 16.63
N ALA A 486 8.71 53.51 16.75
CA ALA A 486 9.35 53.04 17.98
C ALA A 486 9.49 54.17 19.00
N ARG A 487 9.27 53.82 20.27
CA ARG A 487 9.91 54.41 21.46
C ARG A 487 10.60 53.32 22.25
#